data_70147b0ed6d7849419cfbbf381beea87
#
_entry.id   70147b0ed6d7849419cfbbf381beea87
#
_cell.length_a   1.000
_cell.length_b   1.000
_cell.length_c   1.000
_cell.angle_alpha   90.00
_cell.angle_beta   90.00
_cell.angle_gamma   90.00
#
_symmetry.space_group_name_H-M   'P 1'
#
loop_
_entity.id
_entity.type
_entity.pdbx_description
1 polymer ?
#
loop_
_entity_poly.entity_id
_entity_poly.type
_entity_poly.pdbx_seq_one_letter_code
_entity_poly.pdbx_strand_id
1 'polypeptide(L)'
;MKPSVVRRSDARPRPDLHAVSDAIVLRDVRRAYDGRDVVCGVSLEIRAGEIFGLLGPNAAGKTTLLSIISTRIRPTEGDAWVHGKHVVHDVNAARRLLNVAPQEEALYPTLTAEENLAFFAELYGVRRSERARRVQEALDTVGLASRKGDRVATYSGGMRRRLNLGCALVSAPRVVLLDEPTVAVDPQSRAHIFDAVRKLRAGGTTIVYTTHYLEEAEDLCDRIAIMDEGRVVACGTLAELLPLARATEVIRLRLLHPPDTLAPLEAAEGVEKVEAVGNEIRLFTTRAQLALPRVYRTIAQLGQTVLQTRVTPVTLDDVFLELTGKELRD
;
A
#
# COMPACT_ATOMS: atom_id res chain seq x y z
N MET A 1 14.27 39.65 44.96
CA MET A 1 13.60 39.52 43.64
C MET A 1 13.99 38.18 43.04
N LYS A 2 13.06 37.18 43.07
CA LYS A 2 13.27 35.86 42.46
C LYS A 2 12.70 35.89 41.04
N PRO A 3 13.35 35.31 39.99
CA PRO A 3 12.81 35.28 38.68
C PRO A 3 11.70 34.23 38.59
N SER A 4 10.56 34.63 38.05
CA SER A 4 9.41 33.75 37.75
C SER A 4 9.73 32.80 36.60
N VAL A 5 9.68 31.51 36.86
CA VAL A 5 9.75 30.45 35.85
C VAL A 5 8.41 30.40 35.15
N VAL A 6 8.37 30.88 33.91
CA VAL A 6 7.25 30.68 33.00
C VAL A 6 7.26 29.22 32.56
N ARG A 7 6.35 28.40 33.11
CA ARG A 7 6.03 27.07 32.55
C ARG A 7 5.33 27.26 31.21
N ARG A 8 6.02 27.02 30.13
CA ARG A 8 5.39 26.83 28.83
C ARG A 8 4.59 25.52 28.87
N SER A 9 3.28 25.62 28.82
CA SER A 9 2.39 24.49 28.59
C SER A 9 2.47 24.12 27.10
N ASP A 10 3.32 23.16 26.75
CA ASP A 10 3.36 22.54 25.40
C ASP A 10 2.19 21.57 25.19
N ALA A 11 0.98 21.98 25.54
CA ALA A 11 -0.22 21.27 25.12
C ALA A 11 -0.61 21.79 23.74
N ARG A 12 -0.02 21.21 22.67
CA ARG A 12 -0.57 21.37 21.32
C ARG A 12 -2.03 20.90 21.34
N PRO A 13 -2.96 21.62 20.71
CA PRO A 13 -4.36 21.25 20.71
C PRO A 13 -4.50 19.84 20.16
N ARG A 14 -5.20 18.96 20.91
CA ARG A 14 -5.65 17.68 20.37
C ARG A 14 -6.51 18.00 19.15
N PRO A 15 -6.30 17.33 18.01
CA PRO A 15 -7.17 17.53 16.85
C PRO A 15 -8.60 17.31 17.30
N ASP A 16 -9.52 18.17 16.87
CA ASP A 16 -10.93 17.90 16.97
C ASP A 16 -11.17 16.55 16.29
N LEU A 17 -11.35 15.53 17.10
CA LEU A 17 -11.68 14.17 16.66
C LEU A 17 -13.12 14.23 16.13
N HIS A 18 -13.28 14.73 14.91
CA HIS A 18 -14.54 14.64 14.21
C HIS A 18 -14.84 13.16 13.99
N ALA A 19 -15.82 12.72 14.77
CA ALA A 19 -16.47 11.43 14.72
C ALA A 19 -15.58 10.17 14.85
N VAL A 20 -16.02 9.24 15.58
CA VAL A 20 -15.67 7.84 15.85
C VAL A 20 -15.11 7.01 14.67
N SER A 21 -14.65 7.61 13.56
CA SER A 21 -14.38 6.92 12.30
C SER A 21 -12.92 6.74 11.90
N ASP A 22 -11.94 7.51 12.47
CA ASP A 22 -10.58 7.43 11.98
C ASP A 22 -9.69 6.54 12.85
N ALA A 23 -9.11 5.50 12.21
CA ALA A 23 -8.19 4.60 12.88
C ALA A 23 -6.78 5.18 12.94
N ILE A 24 -6.35 5.89 11.89
CA ILE A 24 -5.02 6.51 11.81
C ILE A 24 -5.18 7.94 11.28
N VAL A 25 -4.50 8.88 11.93
CA VAL A 25 -4.42 10.29 11.49
C VAL A 25 -2.96 10.71 11.45
N LEU A 26 -2.53 11.26 10.33
CA LEU A 26 -1.20 11.83 10.11
C LEU A 26 -1.34 13.31 9.78
N ARG A 27 -0.51 14.17 10.39
CA ARG A 27 -0.51 15.62 10.19
C ARG A 27 0.91 16.10 9.92
N ASP A 28 1.18 16.51 8.70
CA ASP A 28 2.48 17.02 8.22
C ASP A 28 3.68 16.17 8.69
N VAL A 29 3.54 14.85 8.62
CA VAL A 29 4.55 13.91 9.10
C VAL A 29 5.78 13.99 8.21
N ARG A 30 6.95 14.24 8.83
CA ARG A 30 8.25 14.31 8.16
C ARG A 30 9.24 13.34 8.80
N ARG A 31 10.12 12.80 8.00
CA ARG A 31 11.25 12.01 8.49
C ARG A 31 12.46 12.19 7.59
N ALA A 32 13.54 12.65 8.21
CA ALA A 32 14.86 12.74 7.58
C ALA A 32 15.84 11.74 8.19
N TYR A 33 16.78 11.25 7.39
CA TYR A 33 17.97 10.49 7.78
C TYR A 33 19.19 11.16 7.19
N ASP A 34 20.16 11.48 8.03
CA ASP A 34 21.43 12.11 7.63
C ASP A 34 21.23 13.33 6.71
N GLY A 35 20.21 14.16 7.03
CA GLY A 35 19.88 15.36 6.27
C GLY A 35 19.09 15.13 4.97
N ARG A 36 18.76 13.88 4.63
CA ARG A 36 17.92 13.54 3.47
C ARG A 36 16.48 13.23 3.92
N ASP A 37 15.53 13.98 3.39
CA ASP A 37 14.12 13.74 3.63
C ASP A 37 13.66 12.45 2.92
N VAL A 38 13.00 11.56 3.68
CA VAL A 38 12.41 10.31 3.21
C VAL A 38 10.88 10.35 3.28
N VAL A 39 10.33 11.08 4.27
CA VAL A 39 8.91 11.40 4.35
C VAL A 39 8.79 12.91 4.45
N CYS A 40 8.06 13.50 3.51
CA CYS A 40 8.12 14.93 3.18
C CYS A 40 6.78 15.66 3.42
N GLY A 41 6.24 15.58 4.64
CA GLY A 41 5.01 16.32 5.02
C GLY A 41 3.74 15.57 4.65
N VAL A 42 3.66 14.29 5.02
CA VAL A 42 2.50 13.44 4.75
C VAL A 42 1.36 13.75 5.73
N SER A 43 0.20 14.09 5.17
CA SER A 43 -1.07 14.22 5.89
C SER A 43 -2.08 13.25 5.31
N LEU A 44 -2.61 12.33 6.14
CA LEU A 44 -3.54 11.27 5.74
C LEU A 44 -4.50 10.95 6.87
N GLU A 45 -5.72 10.56 6.51
CA GLU A 45 -6.74 10.03 7.42
C GLU A 45 -7.19 8.66 6.90
N ILE A 46 -7.03 7.61 7.72
CA ILE A 46 -7.41 6.24 7.41
C ILE A 46 -8.60 5.88 8.30
N ARG A 47 -9.70 5.49 7.68
CA ARG A 47 -10.96 5.19 8.37
C ARG A 47 -10.89 3.84 9.09
N ALA A 48 -11.65 3.71 10.17
CA ALA A 48 -11.74 2.42 10.85
C ALA A 48 -12.45 1.37 9.97
N GLY A 49 -11.86 0.18 9.90
CA GLY A 49 -12.41 -0.96 9.17
C GLY A 49 -12.20 -0.92 7.65
N GLU A 50 -11.42 0.03 7.11
CA GLU A 50 -11.05 0.01 5.69
C GLU A 50 -9.74 -0.76 5.43
N ILE A 51 -9.58 -1.23 4.20
CA ILE A 51 -8.28 -1.62 3.64
C ILE A 51 -7.74 -0.39 2.92
N PHE A 52 -6.71 0.23 3.48
CA PHE A 52 -6.05 1.39 2.92
C PHE A 52 -4.75 1.00 2.23
N GLY A 53 -4.69 1.21 0.92
CA GLY A 53 -3.52 0.95 0.10
C GLY A 53 -2.50 2.09 0.20
N LEU A 54 -1.24 1.77 0.39
CA LEU A 54 -0.13 2.70 0.27
C LEU A 54 0.75 2.25 -0.89
N LEU A 55 0.48 2.82 -2.06
CA LEU A 55 1.07 2.45 -3.34
C LEU A 55 2.24 3.35 -3.69
N GLY A 56 3.30 2.81 -4.25
CA GLY A 56 4.44 3.60 -4.73
C GLY A 56 5.68 2.75 -4.98
N PRO A 57 6.68 3.28 -5.68
CA PRO A 57 7.91 2.56 -5.99
C PRO A 57 8.73 2.26 -4.73
N ASN A 58 9.77 1.45 -4.91
CA ASN A 58 10.77 1.25 -3.87
C ASN A 58 11.40 2.60 -3.51
N ALA A 59 11.68 2.80 -2.23
CA ALA A 59 12.17 4.05 -1.65
C ALA A 59 11.19 5.26 -1.67
N ALA A 60 9.91 5.09 -2.03
CA ALA A 60 8.91 6.17 -1.92
C ALA A 60 8.59 6.60 -0.48
N GLY A 61 9.12 5.91 0.54
CA GLY A 61 8.91 6.24 1.95
C GLY A 61 7.84 5.40 2.66
N LYS A 62 7.22 4.40 1.99
CA LYS A 62 6.14 3.55 2.53
C LYS A 62 6.51 2.89 3.86
N THR A 63 7.59 2.09 3.88
CA THR A 63 8.09 1.38 5.09
C THR A 63 8.48 2.35 6.21
N THR A 64 9.02 3.52 5.87
CA THR A 64 9.33 4.57 6.85
C THR A 64 8.06 5.11 7.49
N LEU A 65 7.02 5.37 6.69
CA LEU A 65 5.72 5.84 7.19
C LEU A 65 5.06 4.78 8.09
N LEU A 66 5.07 3.50 7.68
CA LEU A 66 4.61 2.39 8.52
C LEU A 66 5.40 2.30 9.83
N SER A 67 6.71 2.53 9.78
CA SER A 67 7.57 2.52 10.97
C SER A 67 7.24 3.65 11.95
N ILE A 68 6.79 4.81 11.45
CA ILE A 68 6.28 5.91 12.29
C ILE A 68 4.94 5.53 12.92
N ILE A 69 3.98 5.06 12.11
CA ILE A 69 2.65 4.65 12.59
C ILE A 69 2.77 3.55 13.65
N SER A 70 3.67 2.57 13.42
CA SER A 70 3.92 1.47 14.36
C SER A 70 4.73 1.85 15.58
N THR A 71 5.10 3.12 15.74
CA THR A 71 5.91 3.62 16.87
C THR A 71 7.34 3.08 16.91
N ARG A 72 7.85 2.46 15.84
CA ARG A 72 9.23 1.96 15.76
C ARG A 72 10.24 3.11 15.66
N ILE A 73 9.88 4.16 14.92
CA ILE A 73 10.67 5.38 14.79
C ILE A 73 9.80 6.59 15.09
N ARG A 74 10.43 7.69 15.53
CA ARG A 74 9.73 8.96 15.74
C ARG A 74 9.77 9.78 14.45
N PRO A 75 8.72 10.52 14.11
CA PRO A 75 8.82 11.53 13.06
C PRO A 75 9.85 12.60 13.46
N THR A 76 10.47 13.25 12.47
CA THR A 76 11.32 14.43 12.69
C THR A 76 10.44 15.65 13.00
N GLU A 77 9.32 15.75 12.28
CA GLU A 77 8.30 16.79 12.45
C GLU A 77 6.91 16.21 12.20
N GLY A 78 5.88 16.95 12.61
CA GLY A 78 4.49 16.52 12.48
C GLY A 78 4.07 15.53 13.54
N ASP A 79 2.82 15.10 13.45
CA ASP A 79 2.15 14.30 14.47
C ASP A 79 1.40 13.12 13.84
N ALA A 80 1.32 11.99 14.55
CA ALA A 80 0.58 10.81 14.13
C ALA A 80 -0.19 10.19 15.30
N TRP A 81 -1.40 9.66 15.01
CA TRP A 81 -2.27 9.03 16.01
C TRP A 81 -2.83 7.71 15.46
N VAL A 82 -3.03 6.76 16.37
CA VAL A 82 -3.72 5.49 16.12
C VAL A 82 -4.89 5.41 17.09
N HIS A 83 -6.12 5.41 16.60
CA HIS A 83 -7.35 5.50 17.41
C HIS A 83 -7.25 6.57 18.50
N GLY A 84 -6.79 7.77 18.13
CA GLY A 84 -6.63 8.91 19.04
C GLY A 84 -5.46 8.80 20.02
N LYS A 85 -4.61 7.75 19.93
CA LYS A 85 -3.39 7.60 20.74
C LYS A 85 -2.19 8.11 19.94
N HIS A 86 -1.52 9.11 20.49
CA HIS A 86 -0.36 9.71 19.82
C HIS A 86 0.83 8.75 19.79
N VAL A 87 1.43 8.54 18.60
CA VAL A 87 2.49 7.51 18.41
C VAL A 87 3.80 7.82 19.15
N VAL A 88 4.00 9.07 19.62
CA VAL A 88 5.19 9.47 20.38
C VAL A 88 4.89 9.64 21.86
N HIS A 89 3.72 10.17 22.22
CA HIS A 89 3.37 10.49 23.62
C HIS A 89 2.61 9.37 24.31
N ASP A 90 1.79 8.60 23.56
CA ASP A 90 0.98 7.49 24.07
C ASP A 90 1.48 6.13 23.54
N VAL A 91 2.81 5.95 23.37
CA VAL A 91 3.45 4.81 22.69
C VAL A 91 2.86 3.46 23.10
N ASN A 92 2.79 3.17 24.40
CA ASN A 92 2.30 1.88 24.88
C ASN A 92 0.80 1.67 24.61
N ALA A 93 0.02 2.74 24.60
CA ALA A 93 -1.40 2.68 24.29
C ALA A 93 -1.61 2.47 22.77
N ALA A 94 -0.84 3.16 21.93
CA ALA A 94 -0.86 2.97 20.48
C ALA A 94 -0.45 1.55 20.08
N ARG A 95 0.65 1.02 20.66
CA ARG A 95 1.15 -0.36 20.39
C ARG A 95 0.15 -1.46 20.72
N ARG A 96 -0.74 -1.24 21.70
CA ARG A 96 -1.79 -2.23 22.04
C ARG A 96 -2.91 -2.29 20.99
N LEU A 97 -3.00 -1.31 20.11
CA LEU A 97 -4.06 -1.21 19.11
C LEU A 97 -3.65 -1.76 17.75
N LEU A 98 -2.34 -1.89 17.49
CA LEU A 98 -1.82 -2.27 16.19
C LEU A 98 -0.75 -3.35 16.25
N ASN A 99 -0.66 -4.12 15.16
CA ASN A 99 0.48 -5.00 14.89
C ASN A 99 0.99 -4.79 13.48
N VAL A 100 2.21 -5.28 13.24
CA VAL A 100 2.91 -5.20 11.94
C VAL A 100 3.25 -6.61 11.47
N ALA A 101 2.92 -6.92 10.21
CA ALA A 101 3.55 -8.01 9.48
C ALA A 101 4.65 -7.38 8.61
N PRO A 102 5.91 -7.44 9.02
CA PRO A 102 7.01 -6.79 8.31
C PRO A 102 7.35 -7.54 7.03
N GLN A 103 8.07 -6.86 6.12
CA GLN A 103 8.58 -7.45 4.89
C GLN A 103 9.55 -8.62 5.17
N GLU A 104 10.44 -8.48 6.14
CA GLU A 104 11.29 -9.58 6.62
C GLU A 104 10.52 -10.49 7.58
N GLU A 105 10.67 -11.80 7.40
CA GLU A 105 9.99 -12.79 8.24
C GLU A 105 10.58 -12.81 9.65
N ALA A 106 9.76 -12.52 10.66
CA ALA A 106 10.16 -12.55 12.08
C ALA A 106 9.81 -13.90 12.73
N LEU A 107 10.15 -15.01 12.08
CA LEU A 107 9.78 -16.35 12.51
C LEU A 107 10.97 -17.10 13.14
N TYR A 108 10.66 -18.02 14.03
CA TYR A 108 11.63 -18.96 14.63
C TYR A 108 11.58 -20.29 13.86
N PRO A 109 12.59 -20.59 13.00
CA PRO A 109 12.53 -21.76 12.12
C PRO A 109 12.53 -23.11 12.86
N THR A 110 13.11 -23.16 14.07
CA THR A 110 13.19 -24.35 14.90
C THR A 110 11.89 -24.71 15.63
N LEU A 111 11.00 -23.72 15.76
CA LEU A 111 9.68 -23.88 16.37
C LEU A 111 8.65 -24.32 15.32
N THR A 112 7.56 -24.94 15.79
CA THR A 112 6.37 -25.22 14.97
C THR A 112 5.59 -23.92 14.69
N ALA A 113 4.62 -23.96 13.79
CA ALA A 113 3.75 -22.81 13.54
C ALA A 113 2.93 -22.45 14.78
N GLU A 114 2.39 -23.46 15.49
CA GLU A 114 1.63 -23.26 16.73
C GLU A 114 2.49 -22.62 17.82
N GLU A 115 3.74 -23.06 17.98
CA GLU A 115 4.70 -22.49 18.95
C GLU A 115 5.09 -21.05 18.60
N ASN A 116 5.32 -20.75 17.30
CA ASN A 116 5.56 -19.39 16.85
C ASN A 116 4.38 -18.46 17.22
N LEU A 117 3.16 -18.85 16.88
CA LEU A 117 1.98 -18.08 17.21
C LEU A 117 1.76 -17.93 18.72
N ALA A 118 2.00 -18.99 19.50
CA ALA A 118 1.91 -18.94 20.96
C ALA A 118 2.93 -17.96 21.56
N PHE A 119 4.16 -17.95 21.03
CA PHE A 119 5.18 -16.98 21.42
C PHE A 119 4.75 -15.54 21.15
N PHE A 120 4.26 -15.26 19.94
CA PHE A 120 3.78 -13.91 19.61
C PHE A 120 2.51 -13.52 20.39
N ALA A 121 1.61 -14.48 20.66
CA ALA A 121 0.45 -14.22 21.53
C ALA A 121 0.88 -13.79 22.94
N GLU A 122 1.92 -14.42 23.49
CA GLU A 122 2.49 -14.03 24.78
C GLU A 122 3.15 -12.66 24.72
N LEU A 123 3.98 -12.42 23.71
CA LEU A 123 4.68 -11.15 23.48
C LEU A 123 3.70 -9.97 23.37
N TYR A 124 2.56 -10.17 22.69
CA TYR A 124 1.51 -9.16 22.56
C TYR A 124 0.54 -9.10 23.77
N GLY A 125 0.81 -9.84 24.82
CA GLY A 125 0.07 -9.78 26.07
C GLY A 125 -1.32 -10.44 26.02
N VAL A 126 -1.54 -11.40 25.12
CA VAL A 126 -2.78 -12.19 25.09
C VAL A 126 -2.89 -13.02 26.37
N ARG A 127 -4.04 -12.91 27.04
CA ARG A 127 -4.30 -13.63 28.29
C ARG A 127 -4.14 -15.14 28.10
N ARG A 128 -3.50 -15.82 29.05
CA ARG A 128 -3.19 -17.26 28.98
C ARG A 128 -4.43 -18.11 28.64
N SER A 129 -5.57 -17.76 29.19
CA SER A 129 -6.86 -18.47 28.94
C SER A 129 -7.38 -18.30 27.51
N GLU A 130 -6.92 -17.30 26.76
CA GLU A 130 -7.36 -17.01 25.39
C GLU A 130 -6.35 -17.45 24.34
N ARG A 131 -5.09 -17.71 24.73
CA ARG A 131 -3.99 -17.98 23.78
C ARG A 131 -4.29 -19.14 22.82
N ALA A 132 -4.73 -20.29 23.33
CA ALA A 132 -5.03 -21.44 22.47
C ALA A 132 -6.08 -21.12 21.41
N ARG A 133 -7.15 -20.42 21.79
CA ARG A 133 -8.20 -20.00 20.88
C ARG A 133 -7.66 -19.01 19.84
N ARG A 134 -6.88 -18.00 20.26
CA ARG A 134 -6.30 -17.00 19.36
C ARG A 134 -5.30 -17.60 18.36
N VAL A 135 -4.49 -18.55 18.81
CA VAL A 135 -3.57 -19.31 17.95
C VAL A 135 -4.34 -20.08 16.89
N GLN A 136 -5.41 -20.79 17.28
CA GLN A 136 -6.22 -21.53 16.32
C GLN A 136 -6.91 -20.60 15.31
N GLU A 137 -7.51 -19.49 15.76
CA GLU A 137 -8.14 -18.48 14.90
C GLU A 137 -7.14 -17.90 13.90
N ALA A 138 -5.90 -17.62 14.32
CA ALA A 138 -4.84 -17.11 13.43
C ALA A 138 -4.44 -18.17 12.39
N LEU A 139 -4.26 -19.45 12.80
CA LEU A 139 -3.95 -20.56 11.89
C LEU A 139 -5.05 -20.77 10.84
N ASP A 140 -6.31 -20.72 11.25
CA ASP A 140 -7.47 -20.86 10.35
C ASP A 140 -7.53 -19.69 9.36
N THR A 141 -7.26 -18.47 9.84
CA THR A 141 -7.29 -17.26 9.00
C THR A 141 -6.25 -17.31 7.90
N VAL A 142 -5.04 -17.79 8.20
CA VAL A 142 -3.94 -17.87 7.22
C VAL A 142 -3.86 -19.24 6.50
N GLY A 143 -4.81 -20.17 6.76
CA GLY A 143 -4.92 -21.47 6.09
C GLY A 143 -3.75 -22.41 6.40
N LEU A 144 -3.27 -22.41 7.65
CA LEU A 144 -2.15 -23.27 8.11
C LEU A 144 -2.53 -24.24 9.21
N ALA A 145 -3.81 -24.39 9.55
CA ALA A 145 -4.27 -25.25 10.65
C ALA A 145 -3.85 -26.72 10.49
N SER A 146 -3.89 -27.27 9.27
CA SER A 146 -3.48 -28.67 8.99
C SER A 146 -1.97 -28.90 9.12
N ARG A 147 -1.17 -27.86 9.17
CA ARG A 147 0.30 -27.92 9.24
C ARG A 147 0.87 -27.34 10.53
N LYS A 148 0.02 -27.05 11.53
CA LYS A 148 0.37 -26.33 12.75
C LYS A 148 1.50 -26.96 13.56
N GLY A 149 1.62 -28.29 13.54
CA GLY A 149 2.65 -29.05 14.24
C GLY A 149 3.98 -29.20 13.49
N ASP A 150 4.06 -28.75 12.24
CA ASP A 150 5.30 -28.85 11.48
C ASP A 150 6.25 -27.71 11.84
N ARG A 151 7.54 -28.01 11.86
CA ARG A 151 8.58 -26.98 12.08
C ARG A 151 8.60 -26.00 10.92
N VAL A 152 8.70 -24.69 11.23
CA VAL A 152 8.72 -23.62 10.25
C VAL A 152 9.88 -23.74 9.25
N ALA A 153 11.00 -24.33 9.65
CA ALA A 153 12.11 -24.67 8.76
C ALA A 153 11.70 -25.52 7.53
N THR A 154 10.60 -26.30 7.63
CA THR A 154 10.08 -27.15 6.54
C THR A 154 9.04 -26.46 5.66
N TYR A 155 8.68 -25.22 5.98
CA TYR A 155 7.67 -24.46 5.26
C TYR A 155 8.21 -23.89 3.94
N SER A 156 7.34 -23.85 2.93
CA SER A 156 7.62 -23.05 1.71
C SER A 156 7.68 -21.56 2.05
N GLY A 157 8.27 -20.74 1.17
CA GLY A 157 8.29 -19.28 1.32
C GLY A 157 6.89 -18.69 1.52
N GLY A 158 5.93 -19.12 0.71
CA GLY A 158 4.54 -18.69 0.85
C GLY A 158 3.88 -19.13 2.17
N MET A 159 4.20 -20.32 2.69
CA MET A 159 3.72 -20.76 4.01
C MET A 159 4.32 -19.91 5.13
N ARG A 160 5.62 -19.61 5.06
CA ARG A 160 6.27 -18.73 6.05
C ARG A 160 5.67 -17.33 6.01
N ARG A 161 5.42 -16.79 4.82
CA ARG A 161 4.80 -15.47 4.66
C ARG A 161 3.40 -15.42 5.27
N ARG A 162 2.58 -16.45 5.04
CA ARG A 162 1.26 -16.59 5.66
C ARG A 162 1.35 -16.73 7.19
N LEU A 163 2.31 -17.48 7.71
CA LEU A 163 2.53 -17.57 9.15
C LEU A 163 2.97 -16.24 9.77
N ASN A 164 3.84 -15.47 9.08
CA ASN A 164 4.25 -14.15 9.51
C ASN A 164 3.05 -13.20 9.63
N LEU A 165 2.11 -13.24 8.68
CA LEU A 165 0.82 -12.59 8.80
C LEU A 165 0.05 -13.08 10.02
N GLY A 166 -0.06 -14.40 10.24
CA GLY A 166 -0.72 -14.99 11.40
C GLY A 166 -0.16 -14.47 12.73
N CYS A 167 1.16 -14.31 12.84
CA CYS A 167 1.80 -13.74 14.03
C CYS A 167 1.33 -12.30 14.31
N ALA A 168 1.12 -11.48 13.27
CA ALA A 168 0.57 -10.15 13.44
C ALA A 168 -0.91 -10.16 13.88
N LEU A 169 -1.64 -11.22 13.57
CA LEU A 169 -3.09 -11.33 13.83
C LEU A 169 -3.44 -11.93 15.19
N VAL A 170 -2.52 -12.67 15.81
CA VAL A 170 -2.81 -13.53 16.96
C VAL A 170 -3.38 -12.79 18.18
N SER A 171 -3.10 -11.50 18.35
CA SER A 171 -3.67 -10.68 19.42
C SER A 171 -5.00 -10.01 19.06
N ALA A 172 -5.52 -10.22 17.84
CA ALA A 172 -6.68 -9.55 17.28
C ALA A 172 -6.60 -8.00 17.40
N PRO A 173 -5.59 -7.38 16.80
CA PRO A 173 -5.40 -5.93 16.86
C PRO A 173 -6.52 -5.19 16.12
N ARG A 174 -6.74 -3.90 16.46
CA ARG A 174 -7.67 -3.05 15.72
C ARG A 174 -7.11 -2.57 14.39
N VAL A 175 -5.78 -2.48 14.29
CA VAL A 175 -5.06 -2.05 13.09
C VAL A 175 -3.97 -3.08 12.77
N VAL A 176 -3.87 -3.47 11.51
CA VAL A 176 -2.78 -4.31 10.99
C VAL A 176 -2.04 -3.54 9.90
N LEU A 177 -0.73 -3.44 10.05
CA LEU A 177 0.16 -2.84 9.06
C LEU A 177 0.86 -3.98 8.30
N LEU A 178 0.65 -4.07 7.00
CA LEU A 178 1.20 -5.09 6.13
C LEU A 178 2.24 -4.44 5.20
N ASP A 179 3.51 -4.76 5.41
CA ASP A 179 4.59 -4.21 4.59
C ASP A 179 4.96 -5.18 3.48
N GLU A 180 4.47 -4.91 2.27
CA GLU A 180 4.66 -5.69 1.05
C GLU A 180 4.44 -7.21 1.26
N PRO A 181 3.27 -7.64 1.73
CA PRO A 181 3.06 -9.00 2.25
C PRO A 181 3.09 -10.09 1.17
N THR A 182 3.11 -9.74 -0.10
CA THR A 182 3.03 -10.67 -1.26
C THR A 182 4.29 -10.70 -2.12
N VAL A 183 5.31 -9.91 -1.77
CA VAL A 183 6.59 -9.90 -2.50
C VAL A 183 7.23 -11.28 -2.45
N ALA A 184 7.64 -11.78 -3.63
CA ALA A 184 8.26 -13.10 -3.83
C ALA A 184 7.39 -14.29 -3.38
N VAL A 185 6.06 -14.13 -3.39
CA VAL A 185 5.08 -15.16 -3.03
C VAL A 185 4.43 -15.75 -4.28
N ASP A 186 4.26 -17.07 -4.29
CA ASP A 186 3.55 -17.76 -5.37
C ASP A 186 2.06 -17.35 -5.46
N PRO A 187 1.40 -17.50 -6.64
CA PRO A 187 0.01 -17.06 -6.84
C PRO A 187 -0.99 -17.69 -5.85
N GLN A 188 -0.79 -18.94 -5.45
CA GLN A 188 -1.69 -19.63 -4.51
C GLN A 188 -1.57 -19.04 -3.11
N SER A 189 -0.34 -18.81 -2.65
CA SER A 189 -0.10 -18.17 -1.34
C SER A 189 -0.55 -16.70 -1.33
N ARG A 190 -0.43 -15.97 -2.45
CA ARG A 190 -0.98 -14.63 -2.62
C ARG A 190 -2.50 -14.63 -2.44
N ALA A 191 -3.22 -15.54 -3.09
CA ALA A 191 -4.67 -15.67 -2.96
C ALA A 191 -5.08 -15.92 -1.49
N HIS A 192 -4.36 -16.78 -0.76
CA HIS A 192 -4.63 -16.99 0.66
C HIS A 192 -4.39 -15.74 1.54
N ILE A 193 -3.36 -14.93 1.22
CA ILE A 193 -3.13 -13.65 1.92
C ILE A 193 -4.29 -12.69 1.64
N PHE A 194 -4.75 -12.59 0.41
CA PHE A 194 -5.89 -11.73 0.03
C PHE A 194 -7.17 -12.15 0.74
N ASP A 195 -7.45 -13.44 0.81
CA ASP A 195 -8.61 -13.97 1.54
C ASP A 195 -8.53 -13.67 3.04
N ALA A 196 -7.34 -13.79 3.64
CA ALA A 196 -7.11 -13.41 5.02
C ALA A 196 -7.36 -11.91 5.26
N VAL A 197 -6.84 -11.05 4.38
CA VAL A 197 -7.05 -9.59 4.44
C VAL A 197 -8.53 -9.23 4.32
N ARG A 198 -9.26 -9.83 3.37
CA ARG A 198 -10.72 -9.62 3.21
C ARG A 198 -11.51 -10.08 4.45
N LYS A 199 -11.16 -11.23 5.03
CA LYS A 199 -11.78 -11.73 6.28
C LYS A 199 -11.57 -10.77 7.45
N LEU A 200 -10.36 -10.23 7.60
CA LEU A 200 -10.03 -9.27 8.66
C LEU A 200 -10.84 -7.98 8.51
N ARG A 201 -10.92 -7.43 7.30
CA ARG A 201 -11.75 -6.27 7.00
C ARG A 201 -13.22 -6.53 7.35
N ALA A 202 -13.76 -7.68 6.94
CA ALA A 202 -15.13 -8.07 7.27
C ALA A 202 -15.36 -8.17 8.79
N GLY A 203 -14.33 -8.50 9.56
CA GLY A 203 -14.32 -8.48 11.03
C GLY A 203 -14.13 -7.09 11.66
N GLY A 204 -14.02 -6.02 10.85
CA GLY A 204 -13.88 -4.64 11.32
C GLY A 204 -12.44 -4.21 11.62
N THR A 205 -11.42 -5.01 11.28
CA THR A 205 -10.01 -4.64 11.43
C THR A 205 -9.63 -3.62 10.36
N THR A 206 -8.96 -2.56 10.75
CA THR A 206 -8.35 -1.60 9.80
C THR A 206 -7.03 -2.16 9.29
N ILE A 207 -6.79 -2.06 7.99
CA ILE A 207 -5.60 -2.61 7.37
C ILE A 207 -4.90 -1.52 6.57
N VAL A 208 -3.60 -1.32 6.82
CA VAL A 208 -2.73 -0.54 5.94
C VAL A 208 -1.88 -1.52 5.15
N TYR A 209 -2.07 -1.53 3.86
CA TYR A 209 -1.45 -2.46 2.93
C TYR A 209 -0.46 -1.73 2.02
N THR A 210 0.85 -1.96 2.18
CA THR A 210 1.81 -1.40 1.24
C THR A 210 2.06 -2.35 0.10
N THR A 211 2.17 -1.81 -1.09
CA THR A 211 2.53 -2.56 -2.30
C THR A 211 3.14 -1.64 -3.34
N HIS A 212 3.87 -2.20 -4.27
CA HIS A 212 4.24 -1.60 -5.54
C HIS A 212 3.52 -2.27 -6.72
N TYR A 213 2.70 -3.30 -6.45
CA TYR A 213 1.85 -3.95 -7.45
C TYR A 213 0.49 -3.27 -7.51
N LEU A 214 0.22 -2.59 -8.63
CA LEU A 214 -1.02 -1.84 -8.86
C LEU A 214 -2.26 -2.73 -8.80
N GLU A 215 -2.19 -3.91 -9.42
CA GLU A 215 -3.27 -4.90 -9.44
C GLU A 215 -3.72 -5.31 -8.03
N GLU A 216 -2.79 -5.38 -7.07
CA GLU A 216 -3.12 -5.70 -5.68
C GLU A 216 -3.89 -4.55 -5.00
N ALA A 217 -3.47 -3.31 -5.27
CA ALA A 217 -4.15 -2.14 -4.74
C ALA A 217 -5.56 -2.00 -5.32
N GLU A 218 -5.74 -2.25 -6.63
CA GLU A 218 -7.04 -2.24 -7.31
C GLU A 218 -7.99 -3.32 -6.78
N ASP A 219 -7.47 -4.54 -6.51
CA ASP A 219 -8.30 -5.68 -6.08
C ASP A 219 -8.67 -5.66 -4.59
N LEU A 220 -7.80 -5.12 -3.74
CA LEU A 220 -7.97 -5.21 -2.29
C LEU A 220 -8.42 -3.94 -1.60
N CYS A 221 -7.96 -2.76 -2.08
CA CYS A 221 -8.04 -1.56 -1.27
C CYS A 221 -9.34 -0.79 -1.47
N ASP A 222 -9.95 -0.34 -0.38
CA ASP A 222 -11.12 0.55 -0.42
C ASP A 222 -10.71 1.97 -0.86
N ARG A 223 -9.54 2.43 -0.38
CA ARG A 223 -8.90 3.69 -0.75
C ARG A 223 -7.40 3.48 -0.89
N ILE A 224 -6.80 4.26 -1.76
CA ILE A 224 -5.37 4.15 -2.10
C ILE A 224 -4.74 5.54 -1.99
N ALA A 225 -3.60 5.63 -1.31
CA ALA A 225 -2.70 6.77 -1.42
C ALA A 225 -1.52 6.39 -2.32
N ILE A 226 -1.30 7.18 -3.35
CA ILE A 226 -0.16 7.06 -4.25
C ILE A 226 0.98 7.89 -3.64
N MET A 227 2.11 7.25 -3.37
CA MET A 227 3.31 7.89 -2.84
C MET A 227 4.43 7.93 -3.88
N ASP A 228 5.05 9.09 -4.03
CA ASP A 228 6.31 9.25 -4.74
C ASP A 228 7.21 10.23 -3.99
N GLU A 229 8.52 9.97 -3.95
CA GLU A 229 9.54 10.84 -3.35
C GLU A 229 9.17 11.37 -1.94
N GLY A 230 8.62 10.48 -1.10
CA GLY A 230 8.24 10.79 0.28
C GLY A 230 6.95 11.59 0.44
N ARG A 231 6.19 11.83 -0.63
CA ARG A 231 4.95 12.61 -0.64
C ARG A 231 3.76 11.77 -1.07
N VAL A 232 2.58 12.12 -0.61
CA VAL A 232 1.33 11.61 -1.18
C VAL A 232 0.97 12.52 -2.36
N VAL A 233 0.96 11.95 -3.57
CA VAL A 233 0.64 12.68 -4.80
C VAL A 233 -0.84 12.61 -5.14
N ALA A 234 -1.53 11.54 -4.73
CA ALA A 234 -2.99 11.42 -4.82
C ALA A 234 -3.50 10.46 -3.75
N CYS A 235 -4.76 10.62 -3.34
CA CYS A 235 -5.43 9.72 -2.40
C CYS A 235 -6.94 9.71 -2.66
N GLY A 236 -7.52 8.51 -2.78
CA GLY A 236 -8.96 8.33 -3.00
C GLY A 236 -9.34 6.88 -3.21
N THR A 237 -10.61 6.63 -3.51
CA THR A 237 -11.08 5.34 -4.04
C THR A 237 -10.56 5.15 -5.47
N LEU A 238 -10.59 3.92 -5.98
CA LEU A 238 -10.23 3.65 -7.39
C LEU A 238 -11.04 4.53 -8.36
N ALA A 239 -12.34 4.69 -8.11
CA ALA A 239 -13.23 5.51 -8.93
C ALA A 239 -12.88 7.01 -8.90
N GLU A 240 -12.27 7.51 -7.82
CA GLU A 240 -11.80 8.90 -7.70
C GLU A 240 -10.41 9.10 -8.32
N LEU A 241 -9.57 8.05 -8.34
CA LEU A 241 -8.21 8.13 -8.85
C LEU A 241 -8.13 7.97 -10.37
N LEU A 242 -8.89 7.03 -10.97
CA LEU A 242 -8.84 6.78 -12.42
C LEU A 242 -9.06 8.03 -13.29
N PRO A 243 -9.99 8.97 -12.98
CA PRO A 243 -10.17 10.19 -13.75
C PRO A 243 -8.96 11.15 -13.77
N LEU A 244 -7.99 10.97 -12.84
CA LEU A 244 -6.76 11.80 -12.80
C LEU A 244 -5.86 11.57 -14.03
N ALA A 245 -6.00 10.43 -14.71
CA ALA A 245 -5.30 10.16 -15.97
C ALA A 245 -5.86 10.95 -17.16
N ARG A 246 -6.91 11.77 -16.96
CA ARG A 246 -7.57 12.62 -18.00
C ARG A 246 -8.06 11.87 -19.23
N ALA A 247 -8.09 10.55 -19.18
CA ALA A 247 -8.56 9.66 -20.23
C ALA A 247 -9.47 8.58 -19.60
N THR A 248 -10.24 7.89 -20.42
CA THR A 248 -11.05 6.75 -20.00
C THR A 248 -10.57 5.44 -20.60
N GLU A 249 -9.83 5.52 -21.71
CA GLU A 249 -9.33 4.40 -22.48
C GLU A 249 -7.89 4.66 -22.93
N VAL A 250 -7.10 3.59 -23.01
CA VAL A 250 -5.73 3.61 -23.55
C VAL A 250 -5.67 2.69 -24.76
N ILE A 251 -5.26 3.24 -25.89
CA ILE A 251 -4.91 2.48 -27.09
C ILE A 251 -3.42 2.14 -27.01
N ARG A 252 -3.10 0.88 -26.82
CA ARG A 252 -1.72 0.38 -26.80
C ARG A 252 -1.39 -0.22 -28.15
N LEU A 253 -0.37 0.31 -28.81
CA LEU A 253 0.11 -0.14 -30.10
C LEU A 253 1.54 -0.65 -29.95
N ARG A 254 1.79 -1.85 -30.42
CA ARG A 254 3.15 -2.37 -30.61
C ARG A 254 3.53 -2.25 -32.05
N LEU A 255 4.58 -1.48 -32.33
CA LEU A 255 5.10 -1.27 -33.68
C LEU A 255 6.27 -2.19 -33.96
N LEU A 256 6.57 -2.41 -35.27
CA LEU A 256 7.76 -3.15 -35.69
C LEU A 256 9.04 -2.39 -35.32
N HIS A 257 9.03 -1.07 -35.48
CA HIS A 257 10.13 -0.19 -35.12
C HIS A 257 9.59 0.98 -34.30
N PRO A 258 10.40 1.58 -33.38
CA PRO A 258 9.98 2.81 -32.69
C PRO A 258 9.80 3.95 -33.71
N PRO A 259 8.80 4.83 -33.54
CA PRO A 259 8.63 5.96 -34.45
C PRO A 259 9.69 7.03 -34.17
N ASP A 260 10.12 7.71 -35.23
CA ASP A 260 11.10 8.80 -35.14
C ASP A 260 10.50 10.04 -34.43
N THR A 261 9.19 10.20 -34.46
CA THR A 261 8.46 11.30 -33.84
C THR A 261 7.05 10.89 -33.43
N LEU A 262 6.57 11.44 -32.31
CA LEU A 262 5.20 11.24 -31.80
C LEU A 262 4.24 12.39 -32.20
N ALA A 263 4.76 13.53 -32.64
CA ALA A 263 3.98 14.73 -32.93
C ALA A 263 2.78 14.50 -33.86
N PRO A 264 2.83 13.69 -34.92
CA PRO A 264 1.64 13.41 -35.74
C PRO A 264 0.56 12.61 -35.02
N LEU A 265 0.93 11.78 -34.03
CA LEU A 265 -0.01 11.02 -33.22
C LEU A 265 -0.62 11.87 -32.13
N GLU A 266 0.14 12.81 -31.55
CA GLU A 266 -0.34 13.82 -30.60
C GLU A 266 -1.34 14.78 -31.23
N ALA A 267 -1.17 15.09 -32.52
CA ALA A 267 -2.09 15.92 -33.28
C ALA A 267 -3.35 15.18 -33.77
N ALA A 268 -3.44 13.87 -33.57
CA ALA A 268 -4.57 13.08 -34.03
C ALA A 268 -5.83 13.41 -33.19
N GLU A 269 -6.93 13.74 -33.86
CA GLU A 269 -8.19 14.09 -33.20
C GLU A 269 -8.72 12.94 -32.33
N GLY A 270 -9.01 13.23 -31.06
CA GLY A 270 -9.47 12.28 -30.07
C GLY A 270 -8.34 11.63 -29.27
N VAL A 271 -7.09 12.01 -29.49
CA VAL A 271 -5.94 11.66 -28.67
C VAL A 271 -5.63 12.81 -27.72
N GLU A 272 -5.61 12.54 -26.43
CA GLU A 272 -5.32 13.51 -25.36
C GLU A 272 -3.83 13.60 -25.06
N LYS A 273 -3.14 12.44 -25.10
CA LYS A 273 -1.73 12.30 -24.80
C LYS A 273 -1.15 11.08 -25.52
N VAL A 274 0.14 11.15 -25.87
CA VAL A 274 0.88 10.03 -26.44
C VAL A 274 2.15 9.80 -25.64
N GLU A 275 2.44 8.53 -25.34
CA GLU A 275 3.66 8.09 -24.69
C GLU A 275 4.27 6.95 -25.49
N ALA A 276 5.61 6.87 -25.52
CA ALA A 276 6.31 5.78 -26.16
C ALA A 276 7.39 5.20 -25.24
N VAL A 277 7.40 3.86 -25.15
CA VAL A 277 8.42 3.11 -24.45
C VAL A 277 8.95 2.04 -25.39
N GLY A 278 10.09 2.30 -25.99
CA GLY A 278 10.63 1.43 -27.05
C GLY A 278 9.68 1.35 -28.25
N ASN A 279 9.23 0.14 -28.59
CA ASN A 279 8.31 -0.10 -29.71
C ASN A 279 6.83 -0.04 -29.32
N GLU A 280 6.51 0.22 -28.06
CA GLU A 280 5.14 0.35 -27.57
C GLU A 280 4.76 1.82 -27.48
N ILE A 281 3.59 2.15 -28.07
CA ILE A 281 2.97 3.46 -27.99
C ILE A 281 1.68 3.33 -27.20
N ARG A 282 1.47 4.22 -26.25
CA ARG A 282 0.25 4.38 -25.46
C ARG A 282 -0.40 5.70 -25.87
N LEU A 283 -1.63 5.62 -26.35
CA LEU A 283 -2.44 6.80 -26.69
C LEU A 283 -3.61 6.88 -25.72
N PHE A 284 -3.66 7.92 -24.98
CA PHE A 284 -4.72 8.22 -24.02
C PHE A 284 -5.87 8.92 -24.75
N THR A 285 -7.09 8.45 -24.55
CA THR A 285 -8.28 8.94 -25.25
C THR A 285 -9.52 8.81 -24.39
N THR A 286 -10.52 9.63 -24.63
CA THR A 286 -11.86 9.48 -24.05
C THR A 286 -12.80 8.64 -24.93
N ARG A 287 -12.42 8.36 -26.18
CA ARG A 287 -13.24 7.62 -27.17
C ARG A 287 -12.35 6.86 -28.17
N ALA A 288 -11.83 5.71 -27.74
CA ALA A 288 -10.92 4.91 -28.57
C ALA A 288 -11.51 4.52 -29.93
N GLN A 289 -12.82 4.22 -30.01
CA GLN A 289 -13.47 3.88 -31.27
C GLN A 289 -13.39 4.99 -32.33
N LEU A 290 -13.37 6.25 -31.91
CA LEU A 290 -13.25 7.39 -32.83
C LEU A 290 -11.79 7.73 -33.12
N ALA A 291 -10.89 7.57 -32.18
CA ALA A 291 -9.48 7.86 -32.32
C ALA A 291 -8.75 6.78 -33.17
N LEU A 292 -9.08 5.51 -32.99
CA LEU A 292 -8.37 4.37 -33.57
C LEU A 292 -8.21 4.43 -35.11
N PRO A 293 -9.24 4.73 -35.90
CA PRO A 293 -9.09 4.83 -37.36
C PRO A 293 -8.14 5.95 -37.81
N ARG A 294 -8.10 7.06 -37.07
CA ARG A 294 -7.20 8.18 -37.32
C ARG A 294 -5.77 7.84 -36.97
N VAL A 295 -5.57 7.24 -35.81
CA VAL A 295 -4.28 6.73 -35.34
C VAL A 295 -3.66 5.75 -36.36
N TYR A 296 -4.43 4.78 -36.87
CA TYR A 296 -3.95 3.87 -37.90
C TYR A 296 -3.54 4.58 -39.19
N ARG A 297 -4.33 5.57 -39.62
CA ARG A 297 -3.99 6.39 -40.80
C ARG A 297 -2.68 7.14 -40.60
N THR A 298 -2.50 7.76 -39.44
CA THR A 298 -1.27 8.48 -39.10
C THR A 298 -0.07 7.56 -39.07
N ILE A 299 -0.19 6.37 -38.46
CA ILE A 299 0.89 5.37 -38.44
C ILE A 299 1.26 4.88 -39.84
N ALA A 300 0.27 4.64 -40.70
CA ALA A 300 0.52 4.26 -42.07
C ALA A 300 1.25 5.38 -42.86
N GLN A 301 0.90 6.67 -42.63
CA GLN A 301 1.58 7.82 -43.20
C GLN A 301 3.05 7.94 -42.73
N LEU A 302 3.33 7.52 -41.50
CA LEU A 302 4.69 7.44 -40.95
C LEU A 302 5.48 6.23 -41.46
N GLY A 303 4.89 5.43 -42.34
CA GLY A 303 5.55 4.21 -42.86
C GLY A 303 5.76 3.11 -41.84
N GLN A 304 5.07 3.17 -40.71
CA GLN A 304 5.21 2.23 -39.61
C GLN A 304 4.24 1.04 -39.74
N THR A 305 4.63 -0.11 -39.18
CA THR A 305 3.81 -1.31 -39.16
C THR A 305 3.35 -1.63 -37.75
N VAL A 306 2.04 -1.74 -37.57
CA VAL A 306 1.44 -2.16 -36.28
C VAL A 306 1.47 -3.69 -36.18
N LEU A 307 2.11 -4.22 -35.17
CA LEU A 307 2.16 -5.64 -34.85
C LEU A 307 1.00 -6.09 -33.98
N GLN A 308 0.58 -5.21 -33.04
CA GLN A 308 -0.49 -5.51 -32.10
C GLN A 308 -1.20 -4.22 -31.71
N THR A 309 -2.50 -4.31 -31.55
CA THR A 309 -3.35 -3.25 -30.96
C THR A 309 -4.16 -3.82 -29.81
N ARG A 310 -4.18 -3.10 -28.71
CA ARG A 310 -5.04 -3.39 -27.55
C ARG A 310 -5.68 -2.10 -27.08
N VAL A 311 -6.97 -2.14 -26.83
CA VAL A 311 -7.70 -1.05 -26.17
C VAL A 311 -8.11 -1.54 -24.79
N THR A 312 -7.75 -0.80 -23.76
CA THR A 312 -8.06 -1.13 -22.37
C THR A 312 -8.62 0.09 -21.67
N PRO A 313 -9.47 -0.08 -20.65
CA PRO A 313 -9.74 1.01 -19.72
C PRO A 313 -8.44 1.54 -19.10
N VAL A 314 -8.48 2.77 -18.63
CA VAL A 314 -7.42 3.35 -17.81
C VAL A 314 -7.25 2.55 -16.52
N THR A 315 -6.02 2.35 -16.10
CA THR A 315 -5.62 1.64 -14.89
C THR A 315 -4.89 2.57 -13.92
N LEU A 316 -4.61 2.11 -12.69
CA LEU A 316 -3.76 2.87 -11.76
C LEU A 316 -2.32 3.09 -12.29
N ASP A 317 -1.82 2.20 -13.17
CA ASP A 317 -0.53 2.38 -13.83
C ASP A 317 -0.51 3.66 -14.66
N ASP A 318 -1.59 3.88 -15.43
CA ASP A 318 -1.74 5.07 -16.26
C ASP A 318 -1.89 6.34 -15.39
N VAL A 319 -2.59 6.24 -14.25
CA VAL A 319 -2.70 7.34 -13.26
C VAL A 319 -1.33 7.64 -12.63
N PHE A 320 -0.61 6.60 -12.21
CA PHE A 320 0.70 6.76 -11.59
C PHE A 320 1.67 7.44 -12.56
N LEU A 321 1.70 7.01 -13.81
CA LEU A 321 2.53 7.58 -14.87
C LEU A 321 2.17 9.05 -15.14
N GLU A 322 0.87 9.39 -15.20
CA GLU A 322 0.41 10.78 -15.38
C GLU A 322 0.85 11.70 -14.24
N LEU A 323 0.78 11.22 -13.00
CA LEU A 323 1.08 12.02 -11.81
C LEU A 323 2.56 12.18 -11.54
N THR A 324 3.38 11.18 -11.88
CA THR A 324 4.80 11.13 -11.50
C THR A 324 5.75 11.30 -12.69
N GLY A 325 5.26 11.09 -13.91
CA GLY A 325 6.07 11.05 -15.14
C GLY A 325 6.98 9.81 -15.23
N LYS A 326 6.76 8.80 -14.39
CA LYS A 326 7.57 7.58 -14.28
C LYS A 326 6.66 6.36 -14.29
N GLU A 327 7.10 5.24 -14.88
CA GLU A 327 6.43 3.96 -14.69
C GLU A 327 6.75 3.40 -13.29
N LEU A 328 5.80 2.70 -12.68
CA LEU A 328 6.03 1.93 -11.45
C LEU A 328 6.78 0.66 -11.86
N ARG A 329 8.12 0.73 -11.97
CA ARG A 329 8.99 -0.42 -12.27
C ARG A 329 9.64 -0.94 -10.99
N ASP A 330 9.80 -2.27 -10.96
CA ASP A 330 10.61 -3.01 -9.99
C ASP A 330 12.09 -2.60 -10.01
#